data_1c78bd4952f058d13c6baf213c4cae7a
#
_entry.id   1c78bd4952f058d13c6baf213c4cae7a
#
_cell.length_a   1.000
_cell.length_b   1.000
_cell.length_c   1.000
_cell.angle_alpha   90.00
_cell.angle_beta   90.00
_cell.angle_gamma   90.00
#
_symmetry.space_group_name_H-M   'P 1'
#
loop_
_entity.id
_entity.type
_entity.pdbx_description
1 polymer ?
#
loop_
_entity_poly.entity_id
_entity_poly.type
_entity_poly.pdbx_seq_one_letter_code
_entity_poly.pdbx_strand_id
1 'polypeptide(L)'
;MASSINIHWFRQDLRLADNPSLVAAVQAGDVLPLFILDDENAGDHKTGAAGRWWLHHALTALNKSLDGKLCVMRGDPVDIIPKLVTKVGASGVFWNRCYEPWRIARDKVLKTDLTNNNIQVKSFNGSLLWEPWTVLKGDGTPYRVFTPFYRRGCLNAAPPRLPLARPETMNLVAVPDQSLSIDALGLLPDRDWGTIMASHWQIGEAAA
;
A
#
# COMPACT_ATOMS: atom_id res chain seq x y z
N MET A 1 -16.74 14.28 20.44
CA MET A 1 -16.09 12.96 20.58
C MET A 1 -14.74 13.08 19.92
N ALA A 2 -13.66 12.55 20.52
CA ALA A 2 -12.36 12.51 19.86
C ALA A 2 -12.47 11.65 18.59
N SER A 3 -11.93 12.12 17.46
CA SER A 3 -11.88 11.37 16.23
C SER A 3 -11.02 10.12 16.43
N SER A 4 -11.42 8.98 15.86
CA SER A 4 -10.63 7.75 15.94
C SER A 4 -9.44 7.85 14.99
N ILE A 5 -8.24 7.48 15.45
CA ILE A 5 -7.05 7.43 14.61
C ILE A 5 -7.01 6.08 13.87
N ASN A 6 -6.75 6.14 12.57
CA ASN A 6 -6.62 4.97 11.71
C ASN A 6 -5.28 5.02 10.97
N ILE A 7 -4.60 3.89 10.87
CA ILE A 7 -3.38 3.77 10.09
C ILE A 7 -3.76 3.33 8.67
N HIS A 8 -3.37 4.12 7.66
CA HIS A 8 -3.40 3.67 6.26
C HIS A 8 -2.00 3.27 5.83
N TRP A 9 -1.80 1.97 5.59
CA TRP A 9 -0.52 1.42 5.19
C TRP A 9 -0.38 1.37 3.67
N PHE A 10 0.34 2.36 3.10
CA PHE A 10 0.77 2.37 1.70
C PHE A 10 1.81 1.28 1.44
N ARG A 11 1.72 0.63 0.28
CA ARG A 11 2.64 -0.44 -0.13
C ARG A 11 3.13 -0.22 -1.56
N GLN A 12 2.53 -0.87 -2.57
CA GLN A 12 2.83 -0.64 -4.00
C GLN A 12 1.90 0.42 -4.62
N ASP A 13 0.91 0.85 -3.90
CA ASP A 13 -0.19 1.74 -4.26
C ASP A 13 0.09 3.19 -3.80
N LEU A 14 1.26 3.73 -4.14
CA LEU A 14 1.72 5.06 -3.70
C LEU A 14 0.94 6.18 -4.42
N ARG A 15 -0.39 6.21 -4.24
CA ARG A 15 -1.31 7.17 -4.83
C ARG A 15 -2.47 7.50 -3.90
N LEU A 16 -3.08 8.66 -4.09
CA LEU A 16 -4.22 9.13 -3.31
C LEU A 16 -5.56 8.93 -4.05
N ALA A 17 -5.57 9.05 -5.38
CA ALA A 17 -6.72 8.71 -6.21
C ALA A 17 -6.83 7.19 -6.41
N ASP A 18 -8.03 6.71 -6.63
CA ASP A 18 -8.34 5.30 -6.82
C ASP A 18 -7.71 4.38 -5.76
N ASN A 19 -7.74 4.82 -4.50
CA ASN A 19 -7.18 4.09 -3.36
C ASN A 19 -8.30 3.74 -2.37
N PRO A 20 -8.97 2.57 -2.54
CA PRO A 20 -10.14 2.22 -1.73
C PRO A 20 -9.82 2.07 -0.24
N SER A 21 -8.61 1.64 0.13
CA SER A 21 -8.24 1.55 1.54
C SER A 21 -8.01 2.92 2.18
N LEU A 22 -7.46 3.88 1.43
CA LEU A 22 -7.32 5.26 1.90
C LEU A 22 -8.69 5.92 2.10
N VAL A 23 -9.58 5.78 1.11
CA VAL A 23 -10.95 6.31 1.22
C VAL A 23 -11.65 5.75 2.46
N ALA A 24 -11.54 4.43 2.69
CA ALA A 24 -12.15 3.80 3.86
C ALA A 24 -11.51 4.25 5.20
N ALA A 25 -10.19 4.47 5.24
CA ALA A 25 -9.50 4.98 6.42
C ALA A 25 -9.94 6.42 6.75
N VAL A 26 -10.05 7.29 5.74
CA VAL A 26 -10.51 8.68 5.88
C VAL A 26 -11.97 8.74 6.37
N GLN A 27 -12.83 7.87 5.84
CA GLN A 27 -14.22 7.77 6.30
C GLN A 27 -14.36 7.28 7.74
N ALA A 28 -13.36 6.51 8.22
CA ALA A 28 -13.36 5.99 9.59
C ALA A 28 -12.83 6.99 10.63
N GLY A 29 -12.11 8.05 10.23
CA GLY A 29 -11.60 9.08 11.15
C GLY A 29 -10.29 9.71 10.68
N ASP A 30 -9.48 10.17 11.63
CA ASP A 30 -8.17 10.77 11.36
C ASP A 30 -7.18 9.69 10.87
N VAL A 31 -6.28 10.05 9.96
CA VAL A 31 -5.40 9.07 9.30
C VAL A 31 -3.93 9.34 9.59
N LEU A 32 -3.22 8.29 9.99
CA LEU A 32 -1.76 8.21 9.93
C LEU A 32 -1.36 7.48 8.64
N PRO A 33 -0.86 8.19 7.61
CA PRO A 33 -0.32 7.54 6.42
C PRO A 33 1.02 6.88 6.76
N LEU A 34 1.16 5.59 6.47
CA LEU A 34 2.33 4.78 6.82
C LEU A 34 2.91 4.13 5.57
N PHE A 35 4.23 4.16 5.44
CA PHE A 35 4.99 3.32 4.53
C PHE A 35 6.07 2.55 5.30
N ILE A 36 6.22 1.25 5.02
CA ILE A 36 7.27 0.40 5.61
C ILE A 36 8.08 -0.22 4.48
N LEU A 37 9.40 0.01 4.49
CA LEU A 37 10.33 -0.73 3.64
C LEU A 37 10.59 -2.10 4.26
N ASP A 38 9.92 -3.11 3.73
CA ASP A 38 10.06 -4.51 4.14
C ASP A 38 11.04 -5.24 3.21
N ASP A 39 12.31 -5.21 3.57
CA ASP A 39 13.37 -5.99 2.92
C ASP A 39 13.59 -7.35 3.63
N GLU A 40 13.00 -7.56 4.81
CA GLU A 40 13.21 -8.76 5.61
C GLU A 40 12.41 -9.93 5.07
N ASN A 41 11.11 -9.75 4.88
CA ASN A 41 10.21 -10.79 4.37
C ASN A 41 10.34 -11.03 2.86
N ALA A 42 10.92 -10.09 2.13
CA ALA A 42 11.05 -10.17 0.69
C ALA A 42 12.08 -11.22 0.23
N GLY A 43 13.07 -11.59 1.07
CA GLY A 43 14.12 -12.54 0.72
C GLY A 43 14.80 -12.18 -0.61
N ASP A 44 14.80 -13.09 -1.56
CA ASP A 44 15.37 -12.88 -2.91
C ASP A 44 14.51 -11.97 -3.81
N HIS A 45 13.30 -11.61 -3.37
CA HIS A 45 12.39 -10.70 -4.08
C HIS A 45 12.56 -9.23 -3.67
N LYS A 46 13.65 -8.87 -3.02
CA LYS A 46 13.98 -7.48 -2.69
C LYS A 46 14.00 -6.61 -3.94
N THR A 47 13.48 -5.40 -3.81
CA THR A 47 13.49 -4.42 -4.89
C THR A 47 14.93 -4.12 -5.32
N GLY A 48 15.23 -4.27 -6.61
CA GLY A 48 16.53 -3.97 -7.20
C GLY A 48 16.81 -2.46 -7.30
N ALA A 49 18.04 -2.09 -7.69
CA ALA A 49 18.52 -0.71 -7.65
C ALA A 49 17.63 0.29 -8.40
N ALA A 50 17.18 -0.03 -9.62
CA ALA A 50 16.29 0.84 -10.39
C ALA A 50 14.92 1.03 -9.71
N GLY A 51 14.35 -0.05 -9.17
CA GLY A 51 13.11 0.02 -8.41
C GLY A 51 13.24 0.80 -7.11
N ARG A 52 14.39 0.71 -6.42
CA ARG A 52 14.69 1.51 -5.22
C ARG A 52 14.81 2.99 -5.55
N TRP A 53 15.51 3.32 -6.62
CA TRP A 53 15.61 4.70 -7.11
C TRP A 53 14.22 5.27 -7.42
N TRP A 54 13.38 4.50 -8.15
CA TRP A 54 11.99 4.90 -8.43
C TRP A 54 11.18 5.08 -7.14
N LEU A 55 11.32 4.16 -6.20
CA LEU A 55 10.62 4.18 -4.91
C LEU A 55 10.97 5.43 -4.10
N HIS A 56 12.24 5.85 -4.07
CA HIS A 56 12.66 7.08 -3.39
C HIS A 56 11.88 8.29 -3.91
N HIS A 57 11.84 8.47 -5.22
CA HIS A 57 11.15 9.60 -5.83
C HIS A 57 9.62 9.50 -5.70
N ALA A 58 9.06 8.30 -5.80
CA ALA A 58 7.62 8.08 -5.59
C ALA A 58 7.20 8.39 -4.15
N LEU A 59 7.99 7.98 -3.15
CA LEU A 59 7.75 8.32 -1.74
C LEU A 59 7.89 9.83 -1.48
N THR A 60 8.87 10.48 -2.12
CA THR A 60 9.05 11.94 -2.02
C THR A 60 7.84 12.67 -2.58
N ALA A 61 7.34 12.25 -3.75
CA ALA A 61 6.14 12.83 -4.36
C ALA A 61 4.89 12.58 -3.51
N LEU A 62 4.70 11.37 -2.99
CA LEU A 62 3.60 11.04 -2.09
C LEU A 62 3.66 11.85 -0.80
N ASN A 63 4.82 11.95 -0.17
CA ASN A 63 4.99 12.72 1.06
C ASN A 63 4.66 14.20 0.86
N LYS A 64 5.07 14.78 -0.29
CA LYS A 64 4.67 16.14 -0.67
C LYS A 64 3.15 16.27 -0.80
N SER A 65 2.47 15.30 -1.40
CA SER A 65 1.01 15.28 -1.55
C SER A 65 0.25 15.06 -0.23
N LEU A 66 0.95 14.62 0.81
CA LEU A 66 0.48 14.41 2.19
C LEU A 66 0.99 15.51 3.15
N ASP A 67 1.42 16.66 2.64
CA ASP A 67 1.93 17.81 3.42
C ASP A 67 3.06 17.43 4.41
N GLY A 68 3.92 16.49 4.00
CA GLY A 68 5.04 16.02 4.82
C GLY A 68 4.66 15.05 5.93
N LYS A 69 3.43 14.54 5.96
CA LYS A 69 2.90 13.71 7.05
C LYS A 69 2.97 12.20 6.79
N LEU A 70 3.77 11.75 5.84
CA LEU A 70 4.00 10.32 5.63
C LEU A 70 4.92 9.76 6.72
N CYS A 71 4.40 8.86 7.55
CA CYS A 71 5.22 8.08 8.49
C CYS A 71 6.00 7.01 7.71
N VAL A 72 7.33 7.06 7.78
CA VAL A 72 8.21 6.15 7.04
C VAL A 72 8.99 5.27 8.03
N MET A 73 8.94 3.96 7.82
CA MET A 73 9.62 2.98 8.67
C MET A 73 10.34 1.93 7.83
N ARG A 74 11.23 1.16 8.47
CA ARG A 74 11.95 0.02 7.88
C ARG A 74 11.89 -1.17 8.82
N GLY A 75 11.69 -2.37 8.29
CA GLY A 75 11.69 -3.65 9.02
C GLY A 75 10.43 -4.48 8.76
N ASP A 76 10.18 -5.46 9.63
CA ASP A 76 9.01 -6.33 9.50
C ASP A 76 7.71 -5.61 9.91
N PRO A 77 6.73 -5.49 9.00
CA PRO A 77 5.41 -4.93 9.33
C PRO A 77 4.67 -5.66 10.46
N VAL A 78 4.93 -6.96 10.67
CA VAL A 78 4.30 -7.73 11.75
C VAL A 78 4.75 -7.23 13.12
N ASP A 79 6.00 -6.76 13.23
CA ASP A 79 6.53 -6.18 14.46
C ASP A 79 6.21 -4.68 14.60
N ILE A 80 6.25 -3.96 13.48
CA ILE A 80 6.14 -2.50 13.46
C ILE A 80 4.70 -2.04 13.69
N ILE A 81 3.74 -2.59 12.97
CA ILE A 81 2.36 -2.08 12.95
C ILE A 81 1.69 -2.22 14.33
N PRO A 82 1.77 -3.35 15.06
CA PRO A 82 1.18 -3.44 16.39
C PRO A 82 1.75 -2.44 17.39
N LYS A 83 3.08 -2.23 17.36
CA LYS A 83 3.74 -1.23 18.21
C LYS A 83 3.28 0.19 17.87
N LEU A 84 3.13 0.49 16.57
CA LEU A 84 2.67 1.79 16.11
C LEU A 84 1.20 2.03 16.48
N VAL A 85 0.33 1.01 16.33
CA VAL A 85 -1.07 1.04 16.78
C VAL A 85 -1.16 1.44 18.24
N THR A 86 -0.40 0.78 19.11
CA THR A 86 -0.36 1.09 20.55
C THR A 86 0.15 2.51 20.81
N LYS A 87 1.22 2.92 20.12
CA LYS A 87 1.85 4.23 20.33
C LYS A 87 0.96 5.40 19.96
N VAL A 88 0.21 5.29 18.86
CA VAL A 88 -0.67 6.38 18.38
C VAL A 88 -2.11 6.23 18.84
N GLY A 89 -2.46 5.15 19.52
CA GLY A 89 -3.83 4.86 19.94
C GLY A 89 -4.76 4.60 18.75
N ALA A 90 -4.25 3.95 17.69
CA ALA A 90 -5.05 3.67 16.51
C ALA A 90 -6.12 2.61 16.79
N SER A 91 -7.33 2.82 16.27
CA SER A 91 -8.45 1.90 16.36
C SER A 91 -8.59 1.01 15.13
N GLY A 92 -7.93 1.36 14.02
CA GLY A 92 -8.00 0.59 12.78
C GLY A 92 -6.73 0.66 11.93
N VAL A 93 -6.52 -0.39 11.13
CA VAL A 93 -5.44 -0.48 10.14
C VAL A 93 -6.03 -0.88 8.80
N PHE A 94 -5.71 -0.11 7.76
CA PHE A 94 -6.30 -0.22 6.43
C PHE A 94 -5.20 -0.35 5.39
N TRP A 95 -5.35 -1.29 4.42
CA TRP A 95 -4.43 -1.43 3.30
C TRP A 95 -5.08 -2.03 2.05
N ASN A 96 -4.46 -1.84 0.89
CA ASN A 96 -4.82 -2.59 -0.32
C ASN A 96 -4.02 -3.89 -0.39
N ARG A 97 -4.64 -5.00 -0.80
CA ARG A 97 -4.02 -6.32 -0.86
C ARG A 97 -2.87 -6.36 -1.87
N CYS A 98 -1.82 -7.06 -1.51
CA CYS A 98 -0.80 -7.58 -2.41
C CYS A 98 -1.00 -9.07 -2.57
N TYR A 99 -0.63 -9.62 -3.74
CA TYR A 99 -1.00 -10.99 -4.12
C TYR A 99 0.19 -11.93 -4.23
N GLU A 100 1.39 -11.47 -3.90
CA GLU A 100 2.58 -12.32 -3.81
C GLU A 100 2.47 -13.26 -2.59
N PRO A 101 2.82 -14.56 -2.73
CA PRO A 101 2.60 -15.55 -1.68
C PRO A 101 3.18 -15.16 -0.31
N TRP A 102 4.40 -14.61 -0.29
CA TRP A 102 5.04 -14.17 0.95
C TRP A 102 4.30 -12.99 1.61
N ARG A 103 3.76 -12.06 0.79
CA ARG A 103 2.96 -10.93 1.31
C ARG A 103 1.62 -11.39 1.85
N ILE A 104 0.98 -12.36 1.18
CA ILE A 104 -0.27 -12.96 1.67
C ILE A 104 -0.03 -13.64 3.02
N ALA A 105 1.06 -14.41 3.16
CA ALA A 105 1.40 -15.10 4.41
C ALA A 105 1.65 -14.10 5.54
N ARG A 106 2.47 -13.07 5.34
CA ARG A 106 2.74 -11.99 6.28
C ARG A 106 1.46 -11.25 6.70
N ASP A 107 0.67 -10.81 5.71
CA ASP A 107 -0.56 -10.05 5.94
C ASP A 107 -1.61 -10.86 6.72
N LYS A 108 -1.64 -12.19 6.54
CA LYS A 108 -2.51 -13.10 7.31
C LYS A 108 -2.12 -13.11 8.79
N VAL A 109 -0.83 -13.22 9.08
CA VAL A 109 -0.33 -13.19 10.47
C VAL A 109 -0.68 -11.85 11.12
N LEU A 110 -0.33 -10.74 10.47
CA LEU A 110 -0.60 -9.39 10.96
C LEU A 110 -2.10 -9.16 11.20
N LYS A 111 -2.95 -9.57 10.26
CA LYS A 111 -4.41 -9.41 10.39
C LYS A 111 -4.95 -10.19 11.59
N THR A 112 -4.47 -11.43 11.81
CA THR A 112 -4.88 -12.25 12.94
C THR A 112 -4.48 -11.61 14.27
N ASP A 113 -3.24 -11.16 14.38
CA ASP A 113 -2.72 -10.52 15.59
C ASP A 113 -3.51 -9.23 15.93
N LEU A 114 -3.66 -8.32 14.99
CA LEU A 114 -4.40 -7.08 15.20
C LEU A 114 -5.86 -7.33 15.58
N THR A 115 -6.52 -8.32 14.94
CA THR A 115 -7.91 -8.65 15.23
C THR A 115 -8.06 -9.23 16.63
N ASN A 116 -7.13 -10.09 17.07
CA ASN A 116 -7.10 -10.63 18.43
C ASN A 116 -6.92 -9.54 19.50
N ASN A 117 -6.27 -8.43 19.13
CA ASN A 117 -6.09 -7.24 19.97
C ASN A 117 -7.22 -6.20 19.82
N ASN A 118 -8.37 -6.58 19.25
CA ASN A 118 -9.55 -5.71 19.03
C ASN A 118 -9.28 -4.49 18.12
N ILE A 119 -8.27 -4.55 17.25
CA ILE A 119 -8.01 -3.51 16.26
C ILE A 119 -8.78 -3.84 14.98
N GLN A 120 -9.51 -2.87 14.45
CA GLN A 120 -10.22 -3.04 13.20
C GLN A 120 -9.21 -3.20 12.04
N VAL A 121 -9.36 -4.27 11.26
CA VAL A 121 -8.51 -4.49 10.08
C VAL A 121 -9.37 -4.60 8.84
N LYS A 122 -9.09 -3.74 7.84
CA LYS A 122 -9.76 -3.79 6.55
C LYS A 122 -8.76 -3.82 5.40
N SER A 123 -8.93 -4.75 4.49
CA SER A 123 -8.10 -4.85 3.28
C SER A 123 -8.97 -4.83 2.02
N PHE A 124 -8.49 -4.15 0.98
CA PHE A 124 -9.25 -3.86 -0.24
C PHE A 124 -8.50 -4.33 -1.49
N ASN A 125 -9.23 -4.48 -2.59
CA ASN A 125 -8.62 -4.59 -3.91
C ASN A 125 -8.29 -3.18 -4.44
N GLY A 126 -7.02 -2.85 -4.48
CA GLY A 126 -6.54 -1.58 -5.04
C GLY A 126 -5.68 -1.74 -6.30
N SER A 127 -5.47 -2.99 -6.77
CA SER A 127 -4.47 -3.26 -7.82
C SER A 127 -5.00 -4.07 -9.00
N LEU A 128 -6.09 -4.81 -8.84
CA LEU A 128 -6.60 -5.74 -9.85
C LEU A 128 -7.98 -5.32 -10.34
N LEU A 129 -8.25 -5.49 -11.62
CA LEU A 129 -9.59 -5.35 -12.17
C LEU A 129 -10.55 -6.37 -11.55
N TRP A 130 -10.08 -7.62 -11.45
CA TRP A 130 -10.77 -8.72 -10.76
C TRP A 130 -9.81 -9.45 -9.84
N GLU A 131 -10.28 -9.83 -8.68
CA GLU A 131 -9.47 -10.64 -7.77
C GLU A 131 -9.37 -12.09 -8.27
N PRO A 132 -8.27 -12.82 -7.93
CA PRO A 132 -8.02 -14.16 -8.48
C PRO A 132 -9.14 -15.18 -8.24
N TRP A 133 -9.95 -14.97 -7.22
CA TRP A 133 -11.09 -15.85 -6.86
C TRP A 133 -12.44 -15.42 -7.46
N THR A 134 -12.50 -14.30 -8.21
CA THR A 134 -13.75 -13.80 -8.80
C THR A 134 -13.93 -14.25 -10.24
N VAL A 135 -12.84 -14.59 -10.93
CA VAL A 135 -12.87 -15.05 -12.34
C VAL A 135 -12.35 -16.48 -12.42
N LEU A 136 -13.25 -17.43 -12.22
CA LEU A 136 -12.97 -18.87 -12.22
C LEU A 136 -13.75 -19.58 -13.33
N LYS A 137 -13.31 -20.80 -13.67
CA LYS A 137 -14.08 -21.71 -14.52
C LYS A 137 -15.33 -22.21 -13.78
N GLY A 138 -16.28 -22.83 -14.52
CA GLY A 138 -17.49 -23.39 -13.93
C GLY A 138 -17.26 -24.48 -12.87
N ASP A 139 -16.07 -25.11 -12.87
CA ASP A 139 -15.64 -26.09 -11.87
C ASP A 139 -14.95 -25.44 -10.63
N GLY A 140 -14.92 -24.10 -10.55
CA GLY A 140 -14.28 -23.36 -9.47
C GLY A 140 -12.74 -23.28 -9.55
N THR A 141 -12.12 -23.81 -10.61
CA THR A 141 -10.67 -23.74 -10.78
C THR A 141 -10.24 -22.54 -11.64
N PRO A 142 -9.00 -22.05 -11.49
CA PRO A 142 -8.51 -20.93 -12.30
C PRO A 142 -8.29 -21.34 -13.75
N TYR A 143 -8.44 -20.36 -14.65
CA TYR A 143 -8.05 -20.53 -16.04
C TYR A 143 -6.54 -20.63 -16.17
N ARG A 144 -6.06 -21.52 -17.08
CA ARG A 144 -4.62 -21.70 -17.36
C ARG A 144 -4.18 -21.07 -18.69
N VAL A 145 -5.13 -20.64 -19.53
CA VAL A 145 -4.89 -20.10 -20.87
C VAL A 145 -5.59 -18.77 -20.99
N PHE A 146 -4.91 -17.76 -21.55
CA PHE A 146 -5.40 -16.39 -21.64
C PHE A 146 -6.72 -16.23 -22.39
N THR A 147 -6.85 -16.82 -23.59
CA THR A 147 -8.04 -16.61 -24.41
C THR A 147 -9.35 -17.07 -23.74
N PRO A 148 -9.45 -18.28 -23.15
CA PRO A 148 -10.61 -18.67 -22.36
C PRO A 148 -10.79 -17.81 -21.11
N PHE A 149 -9.70 -17.43 -20.40
CA PHE A 149 -9.75 -16.53 -19.25
C PHE A 149 -10.42 -15.20 -19.62
N TYR A 150 -9.96 -14.57 -20.70
CA TYR A 150 -10.49 -13.30 -21.14
C TYR A 150 -11.93 -13.42 -21.66
N ARG A 151 -12.17 -14.31 -22.66
CA ARG A 151 -13.46 -14.40 -23.36
C ARG A 151 -14.59 -15.00 -22.53
N ARG A 152 -14.29 -16.04 -21.73
CA ARG A 152 -15.30 -16.75 -20.92
C ARG A 152 -15.31 -16.32 -19.47
N GLY A 153 -14.18 -15.86 -18.95
CA GLY A 153 -14.04 -15.35 -17.59
C GLY A 153 -14.31 -13.85 -17.53
N CYS A 154 -13.35 -13.03 -17.94
CA CYS A 154 -13.42 -11.57 -17.73
C CYS A 154 -14.61 -10.90 -18.39
N LEU A 155 -14.92 -11.21 -19.66
CA LEU A 155 -16.03 -10.57 -20.38
C LEU A 155 -17.43 -10.97 -19.86
N ASN A 156 -17.53 -12.07 -19.10
CA ASN A 156 -18.77 -12.52 -18.47
C ASN A 156 -18.82 -12.24 -16.97
N ALA A 157 -17.72 -11.75 -16.38
CA ALA A 157 -17.68 -11.35 -14.98
C ALA A 157 -18.43 -10.02 -14.77
N ALA A 158 -18.81 -9.74 -13.53
CA ALA A 158 -19.26 -8.41 -13.17
C ALA A 158 -18.22 -7.36 -13.56
N PRO A 159 -18.62 -6.19 -14.07
CA PRO A 159 -17.67 -5.16 -14.47
C PRO A 159 -16.80 -4.75 -13.26
N PRO A 160 -15.52 -4.38 -13.49
CA PRO A 160 -14.70 -3.83 -12.44
C PRO A 160 -15.36 -2.59 -11.83
N ARG A 161 -15.06 -2.32 -10.55
CA ARG A 161 -15.51 -1.07 -9.93
C ARG A 161 -14.97 0.14 -10.70
N LEU A 162 -15.70 1.23 -10.69
CA LEU A 162 -15.20 2.50 -11.20
C LEU A 162 -14.08 3.04 -10.30
N PRO A 163 -13.13 3.81 -10.88
CA PRO A 163 -12.10 4.50 -10.10
C PRO A 163 -12.73 5.43 -9.04
N LEU A 164 -12.09 5.51 -7.88
CA LEU A 164 -12.49 6.38 -6.80
C LEU A 164 -11.77 7.72 -6.90
N ALA A 165 -12.49 8.82 -6.68
CA ALA A 165 -11.85 10.11 -6.54
C ALA A 165 -10.90 10.14 -5.33
N ARG A 166 -9.87 10.97 -5.40
CA ARG A 166 -9.05 11.33 -4.24
C ARG A 166 -9.97 11.93 -3.15
N PRO A 167 -9.79 11.58 -1.86
CA PRO A 167 -10.50 12.26 -0.79
C PRO A 167 -10.22 13.77 -0.82
N GLU A 168 -11.27 14.59 -0.82
CA GLU A 168 -11.13 16.07 -0.86
C GLU A 168 -10.49 16.60 0.40
N THR A 169 -10.81 16.02 1.54
CA THR A 169 -10.26 16.39 2.84
C THR A 169 -9.77 15.14 3.57
N MET A 170 -8.59 15.26 4.20
CA MET A 170 -8.00 14.22 5.02
C MET A 170 -7.45 14.86 6.30
N ASN A 171 -7.95 14.44 7.43
CA ASN A 171 -7.37 14.83 8.71
C ASN A 171 -6.16 13.93 8.99
N LEU A 172 -4.98 14.43 8.65
CA LEU A 172 -3.73 13.69 8.85
C LEU A 172 -3.15 13.99 10.23
N VAL A 173 -2.89 12.93 11.00
CA VAL A 173 -2.27 13.07 12.33
C VAL A 173 -0.79 13.39 12.22
N ALA A 174 -0.21 13.90 13.32
CA ALA A 174 1.22 14.18 13.39
C ALA A 174 2.05 12.90 13.23
N VAL A 175 3.16 13.01 12.50
CA VAL A 175 4.09 11.90 12.31
C VAL A 175 4.80 11.60 13.64
N PRO A 176 4.84 10.33 14.09
CA PRO A 176 5.56 9.96 15.30
C PRO A 176 7.08 10.15 15.17
N ASP A 177 7.76 10.51 16.27
CA ASP A 177 9.21 10.79 16.30
C ASP A 177 10.11 9.67 15.77
N GLN A 178 9.63 8.40 15.81
CA GLN A 178 10.38 7.26 15.27
C GLN A 178 10.33 7.13 13.75
N SER A 179 9.60 8.01 13.06
CA SER A 179 9.58 8.02 11.60
C SER A 179 10.95 8.37 11.04
N LEU A 180 11.36 7.63 10.03
CA LEU A 180 12.59 7.90 9.30
C LEU A 180 12.36 8.99 8.24
N SER A 181 13.42 9.69 7.86
CA SER A 181 13.39 10.43 6.59
C SER A 181 13.43 9.45 5.41
N ILE A 182 12.92 9.85 4.25
CA ILE A 182 12.97 9.03 3.03
C ILE A 182 14.43 8.73 2.65
N ASP A 183 15.33 9.70 2.84
CA ASP A 183 16.77 9.53 2.57
C ASP A 183 17.40 8.46 3.47
N ALA A 184 16.98 8.35 4.74
CA ALA A 184 17.45 7.33 5.66
C ALA A 184 17.10 5.90 5.24
N LEU A 185 16.19 5.72 4.27
CA LEU A 185 15.93 4.41 3.67
C LEU A 185 17.09 3.92 2.77
N GLY A 186 18.03 4.80 2.37
CA GLY A 186 19.18 4.41 1.54
C GLY A 186 18.76 3.79 0.20
N LEU A 187 17.76 4.37 -0.45
CA LEU A 187 17.19 3.85 -1.70
C LEU A 187 17.94 4.34 -2.94
N LEU A 188 18.64 5.48 -2.82
CA LEU A 188 19.41 6.04 -3.92
C LEU A 188 20.74 5.29 -4.09
N PRO A 189 21.24 5.16 -5.34
CA PRO A 189 22.52 4.53 -5.60
C PRO A 189 23.69 5.45 -5.28
N ASP A 190 24.84 4.87 -4.92
CA ASP A 190 26.09 5.61 -4.71
C ASP A 190 26.66 6.20 -6.03
N ARG A 191 26.29 5.60 -7.17
CA ARG A 191 26.72 6.07 -8.49
C ARG A 191 25.56 6.77 -9.18
N ASP A 192 25.82 7.92 -9.79
CA ASP A 192 24.82 8.74 -10.49
C ASP A 192 24.47 8.18 -11.88
N TRP A 193 23.76 7.06 -11.92
CA TRP A 193 23.09 6.59 -13.14
C TRP A 193 21.62 7.02 -13.22
N GLY A 194 21.08 7.54 -12.12
CA GLY A 194 19.68 7.93 -12.01
C GLY A 194 19.34 9.25 -12.71
N THR A 195 20.31 10.15 -12.90
CA THR A 195 20.10 11.47 -13.51
C THR A 195 19.56 11.38 -14.95
N ILE A 196 20.04 10.42 -15.74
CA ILE A 196 19.52 10.19 -17.11
C ILE A 196 18.06 9.73 -17.04
N MET A 197 17.72 8.84 -16.12
CA MET A 197 16.34 8.41 -15.93
C MET A 197 15.45 9.58 -15.49
N ALA A 198 15.92 10.40 -14.55
CA ALA A 198 15.18 11.55 -14.05
C ALA A 198 14.85 12.58 -15.13
N SER A 199 15.70 12.72 -16.15
CA SER A 199 15.47 13.66 -17.28
C SER A 199 14.33 13.21 -18.21
N HIS A 200 13.95 11.93 -18.19
CA HIS A 200 12.93 11.36 -19.08
C HIS A 200 11.64 10.96 -18.35
N TRP A 201 11.65 10.88 -17.02
CA TRP A 201 10.52 10.40 -16.24
C TRP A 201 10.12 11.41 -15.18
N GLN A 202 8.86 11.78 -15.19
CA GLN A 202 8.22 12.45 -14.06
C GLN A 202 7.62 11.36 -13.15
N ILE A 203 8.14 11.24 -11.91
CA ILE A 203 7.76 10.17 -10.99
C ILE A 203 6.70 10.67 -10.01
N GLY A 204 5.67 9.88 -9.81
CA GLY A 204 4.57 10.15 -8.88
C GLY A 204 3.21 10.13 -9.56
N GLU A 205 2.15 10.19 -8.75
CA GLU A 205 0.76 10.11 -9.21
C GLU A 205 0.39 11.20 -10.21
N ALA A 206 0.95 12.40 -10.07
CA ALA A 206 0.66 13.54 -10.95
C ALA A 206 1.15 13.34 -12.41
N ALA A 207 1.94 12.32 -12.66
CA ALA A 207 2.48 12.00 -13.99
C ALA A 207 1.74 10.84 -14.68
N ALA A 208 0.74 10.26 -14.03
CA ALA A 208 0.00 9.09 -14.52
C ALA A 208 -1.23 9.44 -15.34
#